data_d64b31d7e4d6e7ac2dbacaaca6bf0dc6
#
_entry.id   d64b31d7e4d6e7ac2dbacaaca6bf0dc6
#
_cell.length_a   1.000
_cell.length_b   1.000
_cell.length_c   1.000
_cell.angle_alpha   90.00
_cell.angle_beta   90.00
_cell.angle_gamma   90.00
#
_symmetry.space_group_name_H-M   'P 1'
#
loop_
_entity.id
_entity.type
_entity.pdbx_description
1 polymer ?
#
loop_
_entity_poly.entity_id
_entity_poly.type
_entity_poly.pdbx_seq_one_letter_code
_entity_poly.pdbx_strand_id
1 'polypeptide(L)'
;MSNKQELLEKIAENVIQGRVVAEDEGFDEGYEGQPAVTELVEQALAEKIDPKQIVLASLTGSMEEVGQKFDAGEYLIPDMLASAECVGAAMDILGPHLAGAGVESKGKFVLATVSGDLHDIGKNIVAIMLKGAGF
;
A
#
# COMPACT_ATOMS: atom_id res chain seq x y z
N MET A 1 24.25 2.04 2.46
CA MET A 1 23.06 1.48 1.76
C MET A 1 23.12 1.83 0.29
N SER A 2 22.65 0.94 -0.58
CA SER A 2 22.47 1.30 -1.98
C SER A 2 21.26 2.23 -2.13
N ASN A 3 21.26 3.06 -3.18
CA ASN A 3 20.13 3.92 -3.51
C ASN A 3 18.82 3.13 -3.66
N LYS A 4 18.91 1.92 -4.21
CA LYS A 4 17.79 0.98 -4.34
C LYS A 4 17.17 0.63 -3.00
N GLN A 5 18.00 0.26 -2.02
CA GLN A 5 17.52 -0.10 -0.69
C GLN A 5 16.87 1.09 0.01
N GLU A 6 17.48 2.26 -0.12
CA GLU A 6 16.91 3.50 0.42
C GLU A 6 15.53 3.81 -0.14
N LEU A 7 15.33 3.65 -1.47
CA LEU A 7 14.02 3.84 -2.09
C LEU A 7 13.00 2.83 -1.59
N LEU A 8 13.37 1.56 -1.47
CA LEU A 8 12.47 0.53 -0.95
C LEU A 8 12.04 0.82 0.49
N GLU A 9 12.97 1.26 1.33
CA GLU A 9 12.68 1.64 2.71
C GLU A 9 11.77 2.87 2.79
N LYS A 10 12.00 3.88 1.95
CA LYS A 10 11.14 5.08 1.88
C LYS A 10 9.72 4.75 1.42
N ILE A 11 9.56 3.85 0.47
CA ILE A 11 8.23 3.38 0.05
C ILE A 11 7.51 2.73 1.23
N ALA A 12 8.16 1.79 1.91
CA ALA A 12 7.60 1.11 3.08
C ALA A 12 7.21 2.10 4.19
N GLU A 13 8.09 3.04 4.49
CA GLU A 13 7.87 4.07 5.49
C GLU A 13 6.65 4.93 5.17
N ASN A 14 6.49 5.35 3.91
CA ASN A 14 5.32 6.14 3.50
C ASN A 14 4.01 5.35 3.47
N VAL A 15 4.06 4.05 3.23
CA VAL A 15 2.88 3.18 3.42
C VAL A 15 2.45 3.19 4.89
N ILE A 16 3.40 3.03 5.81
CA ILE A 16 3.14 3.08 7.26
C ILE A 16 2.59 4.45 7.67
N GLN A 17 3.09 5.52 7.08
CA GLN A 17 2.62 6.89 7.32
C GLN A 17 1.29 7.23 6.63
N GLY A 18 0.76 6.34 5.81
CA GLY A 18 -0.51 6.55 5.12
C GLY A 18 -0.49 7.65 4.05
N ARG A 19 0.67 7.90 3.44
CA ARG A 19 0.86 8.98 2.46
C ARG A 19 0.85 8.43 1.04
N VAL A 20 -0.19 8.73 0.30
CA VAL A 20 -0.32 8.32 -1.12
C VAL A 20 0.48 9.24 -2.03
N VAL A 21 0.33 10.56 -1.84
CA VAL A 21 0.97 11.61 -2.64
C VAL A 21 1.73 12.60 -1.76
N ALA A 22 2.60 13.37 -2.37
CA ALA A 22 3.49 14.30 -1.66
C ALA A 22 2.75 15.34 -0.80
N GLU A 23 1.52 15.70 -1.19
CA GLU A 23 0.69 16.66 -0.47
C GLU A 23 0.05 16.08 0.80
N ASP A 24 0.03 14.75 0.94
CA ASP A 24 -0.56 14.12 2.11
C ASP A 24 0.30 14.34 3.36
N GLU A 25 -0.37 14.55 4.49
CA GLU A 25 0.28 14.57 5.79
C GLU A 25 0.53 13.13 6.24
N GLY A 26 1.63 12.91 6.95
CA GLY A 26 1.90 11.64 7.62
C GLY A 26 1.26 11.59 9.00
N PHE A 27 1.28 10.44 9.64
CA PHE A 27 0.89 10.32 11.05
C PHE A 27 1.92 11.02 11.96
N ASP A 28 3.19 10.97 11.56
CA ASP A 28 4.27 11.70 12.23
C ASP A 28 4.58 12.99 11.47
N GLU A 29 5.19 13.95 12.17
CA GLU A 29 5.61 15.23 11.59
C GLU A 29 6.83 15.05 10.67
N GLY A 30 7.00 15.98 9.75
CA GLY A 30 8.22 16.09 8.94
C GLY A 30 8.15 15.47 7.54
N TYR A 31 7.01 14.89 7.17
CA TYR A 31 6.83 14.28 5.85
C TYR A 31 6.25 15.21 4.79
N GLU A 32 5.67 16.33 5.19
CA GLU A 32 4.97 17.25 4.28
C GLU A 32 5.85 17.70 3.11
N GLY A 33 5.29 17.60 1.90
CA GLY A 33 5.98 18.03 0.68
C GLY A 33 7.08 17.09 0.21
N GLN A 34 7.41 16.04 0.96
CA GLN A 34 8.36 15.03 0.51
C GLN A 34 7.66 13.99 -0.38
N PRO A 35 8.39 13.34 -1.31
CA PRO A 35 7.82 12.28 -2.12
C PRO A 35 7.15 11.22 -1.26
N ALA A 36 5.96 10.79 -1.66
CA ALA A 36 5.21 9.74 -0.99
C ALA A 36 5.17 8.48 -1.86
N VAL A 37 4.27 7.54 -1.56
CA VAL A 37 4.28 6.22 -2.20
C VAL A 37 4.24 6.29 -3.73
N THR A 38 3.33 7.09 -4.31
CA THR A 38 3.19 7.14 -5.76
C THR A 38 4.44 7.68 -6.44
N GLU A 39 4.98 8.80 -5.96
CA GLU A 39 6.19 9.39 -6.50
C GLU A 39 7.41 8.47 -6.34
N LEU A 40 7.53 7.83 -5.19
CA LEU A 40 8.65 6.93 -4.91
C LEU A 40 8.59 5.65 -5.74
N VAL A 41 7.39 5.10 -5.95
CA VAL A 41 7.21 3.91 -6.81
C VAL A 41 7.56 4.25 -8.26
N GLU A 42 7.12 5.39 -8.77
CA GLU A 42 7.48 5.84 -10.12
C GLU A 42 8.98 6.05 -10.26
N GLN A 43 9.62 6.65 -9.25
CA GLN A 43 11.07 6.82 -9.23
C GLN A 43 11.78 5.45 -9.22
N ALA A 44 11.32 4.52 -8.41
CA ALA A 44 11.90 3.18 -8.34
C ALA A 44 11.82 2.46 -9.69
N LEU A 45 10.70 2.57 -10.39
CA LEU A 45 10.55 2.02 -11.75
C LEU A 45 11.48 2.71 -12.74
N ALA A 46 11.64 4.03 -12.67
CA ALA A 46 12.56 4.78 -13.52
C ALA A 46 14.02 4.35 -13.29
N GLU A 47 14.37 3.98 -12.08
CA GLU A 47 15.70 3.45 -11.72
C GLU A 47 15.83 1.95 -11.97
N LYS A 48 14.85 1.34 -12.63
CA LYS A 48 14.83 -0.08 -13.04
C LYS A 48 14.87 -1.07 -11.86
N ILE A 49 14.30 -0.69 -10.73
CA ILE A 49 14.10 -1.63 -9.62
C ILE A 49 13.00 -2.61 -10.05
N ASP A 50 13.21 -3.90 -9.79
CA ASP A 50 12.26 -4.94 -10.15
C ASP A 50 10.92 -4.69 -9.43
N PRO A 51 9.79 -4.58 -10.19
CA PRO A 51 8.47 -4.38 -9.60
C PRO A 51 8.10 -5.43 -8.55
N LYS A 52 8.48 -6.68 -8.77
CA LYS A 52 8.28 -7.77 -7.82
C LYS A 52 8.96 -7.48 -6.48
N GLN A 53 10.17 -6.94 -6.52
CA GLN A 53 10.90 -6.59 -5.32
C GLN A 53 10.25 -5.44 -4.55
N ILE A 54 9.68 -4.45 -5.26
CA ILE A 54 8.92 -3.38 -4.63
C ILE A 54 7.74 -3.95 -3.85
N VAL A 55 6.99 -4.87 -4.45
CA VAL A 55 5.85 -5.52 -3.77
C VAL A 55 6.31 -6.28 -2.53
N LEU A 56 7.30 -7.16 -2.68
CA LEU A 56 7.72 -8.05 -1.61
C LEU A 56 8.49 -7.34 -0.50
N ALA A 57 9.39 -6.43 -0.85
CA ALA A 57 10.26 -5.76 0.12
C ALA A 57 9.62 -4.53 0.78
N SER A 58 8.71 -3.84 0.08
CA SER A 58 8.14 -2.59 0.59
C SER A 58 6.68 -2.72 0.98
N LEU A 59 5.83 -3.22 0.09
CA LEU A 59 4.38 -3.19 0.31
C LEU A 59 3.92 -4.26 1.30
N THR A 60 4.35 -5.50 1.13
CA THR A 60 3.93 -6.61 2.00
C THR A 60 4.43 -6.42 3.42
N GLY A 61 5.71 -6.13 3.58
CA GLY A 61 6.31 -5.95 4.91
C GLY A 61 5.72 -4.76 5.68
N SER A 62 5.47 -3.65 4.99
CA SER A 62 4.87 -2.48 5.63
C SER A 62 3.44 -2.76 6.11
N MET A 63 2.65 -3.51 5.35
CA MET A 63 1.29 -3.86 5.79
C MET A 63 1.27 -4.84 6.96
N GLU A 64 2.25 -5.72 7.06
CA GLU A 64 2.41 -6.55 8.28
C GLU A 64 2.68 -5.69 9.51
N GLU A 65 3.54 -4.68 9.39
CA GLU A 65 3.82 -3.74 10.47
C GLU A 65 2.58 -2.92 10.84
N VAL A 66 1.81 -2.46 9.84
CA VAL A 66 0.54 -1.75 10.07
C VAL A 66 -0.45 -2.64 10.83
N GLY A 67 -0.54 -3.92 10.47
CA GLY A 67 -1.37 -4.89 11.17
C GLY A 67 -0.96 -5.07 12.63
N GLN A 68 0.33 -5.13 12.91
CA GLN A 68 0.85 -5.20 14.28
C GLN A 68 0.52 -3.94 15.08
N LYS A 69 0.62 -2.76 14.47
CA LYS A 69 0.24 -1.49 15.10
C LYS A 69 -1.25 -1.43 15.42
N PHE A 70 -2.08 -1.98 14.56
CA PHE A 70 -3.52 -2.11 14.82
C PHE A 70 -3.79 -3.05 15.99
N ASP A 71 -3.15 -4.22 16.03
CA ASP A 71 -3.30 -5.18 17.13
C ASP A 71 -2.83 -4.61 18.47
N ALA A 72 -1.78 -3.78 18.43
CA ALA A 72 -1.26 -3.11 19.63
C ALA A 72 -2.10 -1.90 20.07
N GLY A 73 -3.12 -1.51 19.31
CA GLY A 73 -3.94 -0.35 19.61
C GLY A 73 -3.31 0.99 19.23
N GLU A 74 -2.17 0.99 18.55
CA GLU A 74 -1.50 2.21 18.07
C GLU A 74 -2.21 2.80 16.86
N TYR A 75 -2.71 1.95 15.95
CA TYR A 75 -3.48 2.34 14.78
C TYR A 75 -4.95 1.98 14.95
N LEU A 76 -5.80 2.89 14.54
CA LEU A 76 -7.24 2.67 14.41
C LEU A 76 -7.59 2.28 12.96
N ILE A 77 -8.83 1.92 12.72
CA ILE A 77 -9.29 1.54 11.37
C ILE A 77 -8.99 2.61 10.32
N PRO A 78 -9.25 3.93 10.55
CA PRO A 78 -8.91 4.94 9.55
C PRO A 78 -7.42 4.99 9.19
N ASP A 79 -6.53 4.78 10.16
CA ASP A 79 -5.08 4.76 9.93
C ASP A 79 -4.69 3.58 9.05
N MET A 80 -5.22 2.41 9.37
CA MET A 80 -4.96 1.20 8.60
C MET A 80 -5.51 1.29 7.18
N LEU A 81 -6.67 1.93 6.98
CA LEU A 81 -7.23 2.18 5.67
C LEU A 81 -6.36 3.11 4.83
N ALA A 82 -5.81 4.16 5.43
CA ALA A 82 -4.90 5.07 4.73
C ALA A 82 -3.66 4.32 4.22
N SER A 83 -3.11 3.43 5.03
CA SER A 83 -1.97 2.58 4.62
C SER A 83 -2.38 1.60 3.51
N ALA A 84 -3.55 0.99 3.59
CA ALA A 84 -4.05 0.08 2.55
C ALA A 84 -4.30 0.81 1.22
N GLU A 85 -4.78 2.05 1.26
CA GLU A 85 -4.92 2.90 0.07
C GLU A 85 -3.58 3.18 -0.59
N CYS A 86 -2.52 3.38 0.18
CA CYS A 86 -1.16 3.51 -0.33
C CYS A 86 -0.75 2.28 -1.14
N VAL A 87 -1.00 1.09 -0.63
CA VAL A 87 -0.70 -0.17 -1.33
C VAL A 87 -1.53 -0.27 -2.61
N GLY A 88 -2.82 0.06 -2.55
CA GLY A 88 -3.69 0.08 -3.72
C GLY A 88 -3.18 1.00 -4.82
N ALA A 89 -2.79 2.22 -4.47
CA ALA A 89 -2.22 3.19 -5.41
C ALA A 89 -0.89 2.70 -6.02
N ALA A 90 -0.02 2.10 -5.19
CA ALA A 90 1.22 1.49 -5.67
C ALA A 90 0.95 0.35 -6.65
N MET A 91 0.00 -0.52 -6.34
CA MET A 91 -0.35 -1.64 -7.22
C MET A 91 -0.96 -1.19 -8.55
N ASP A 92 -1.69 -0.08 -8.57
CA ASP A 92 -2.20 0.50 -9.81
C ASP A 92 -1.06 0.95 -10.74
N ILE A 93 0.02 1.48 -10.18
CA ILE A 93 1.22 1.85 -10.95
C ILE A 93 2.01 0.61 -11.38
N LEU A 94 2.18 -0.34 -10.47
CA LEU A 94 3.00 -1.54 -10.69
C LEU A 94 2.32 -2.60 -11.57
N GLY A 95 0.98 -2.63 -11.60
CA GLY A 95 0.21 -3.67 -12.27
C GLY A 95 0.67 -3.99 -13.69
N PRO A 96 0.81 -3.00 -14.60
CA PRO A 96 1.29 -3.26 -15.96
C PRO A 96 2.70 -3.87 -16.02
N HIS A 97 3.53 -3.58 -15.03
CA HIS A 97 4.91 -4.09 -14.93
C HIS A 97 4.99 -5.48 -14.28
N LEU A 98 3.95 -5.90 -13.58
CA LEU A 98 3.87 -7.19 -12.91
C LEU A 98 3.34 -8.30 -13.83
N ALA A 99 2.68 -7.94 -14.91
CA ALA A 99 2.19 -8.91 -15.90
C ALA A 99 3.34 -9.76 -16.44
N GLY A 100 3.33 -11.06 -16.14
CA GLY A 100 4.40 -11.98 -16.53
C GLY A 100 5.63 -11.98 -15.62
N ALA A 101 5.66 -11.16 -14.56
CA ALA A 101 6.81 -11.10 -13.63
C ALA A 101 6.81 -12.20 -12.56
N GLY A 102 5.78 -13.08 -12.53
CA GLY A 102 5.72 -14.20 -11.60
C GLY A 102 5.27 -13.81 -10.18
N VAL A 103 4.71 -12.61 -10.00
CA VAL A 103 4.06 -12.25 -8.73
C VAL A 103 2.65 -12.84 -8.75
N GLU A 104 2.43 -13.81 -7.89
CA GLU A 104 1.12 -14.44 -7.79
C GLU A 104 0.22 -13.68 -6.80
N SER A 105 -1.04 -13.51 -7.20
CA SER A 105 -2.08 -13.07 -6.28
C SER A 105 -2.28 -14.15 -5.20
N LYS A 106 -2.56 -13.75 -3.97
CA LYS A 106 -2.93 -14.68 -2.89
C LYS A 106 -4.25 -15.39 -3.13
N GLY A 107 -5.00 -14.96 -4.11
CA GLY A 107 -6.30 -15.50 -4.46
C GLY A 107 -7.28 -14.42 -4.89
N LYS A 108 -8.51 -14.82 -5.15
CA LYS A 108 -9.58 -13.92 -5.55
C LYS A 108 -10.67 -13.93 -4.50
N PHE A 109 -11.16 -12.75 -4.13
CA PHE A 109 -12.36 -12.57 -3.33
C PHE A 109 -13.43 -11.91 -4.16
N VAL A 110 -14.64 -12.46 -4.08
CA VAL A 110 -15.84 -11.83 -4.65
C VAL A 110 -16.65 -11.27 -3.50
N LEU A 111 -16.85 -9.96 -3.50
CA LEU A 111 -17.62 -9.25 -2.49
C LEU A 111 -18.85 -8.65 -3.14
N ALA A 112 -19.99 -8.80 -2.49
CA ALA A 112 -21.26 -8.31 -3.01
C ALA A 112 -22.11 -7.72 -1.90
N THR A 113 -22.95 -6.74 -2.26
CA THR A 113 -23.98 -6.20 -1.40
C THR A 113 -25.30 -6.85 -1.76
N VAL A 114 -26.05 -7.25 -0.75
CA VAL A 114 -27.38 -7.85 -0.96
C VAL A 114 -28.29 -6.84 -1.67
N SER A 115 -29.04 -7.31 -2.67
CA SER A 115 -29.99 -6.46 -3.41
C SER A 115 -30.94 -5.75 -2.47
N GLY A 116 -31.08 -4.42 -2.64
CA GLY A 116 -31.89 -3.57 -1.79
C GLY A 116 -31.22 -3.08 -0.52
N ASP A 117 -30.01 -3.55 -0.18
CA ASP A 117 -29.24 -3.05 0.94
C ASP A 117 -28.36 -1.89 0.46
N LEU A 118 -28.42 -0.75 1.18
CA LEU A 118 -27.63 0.44 0.89
C LEU A 118 -26.36 0.53 1.73
N HIS A 119 -26.13 -0.42 2.66
CA HIS A 119 -24.99 -0.43 3.58
C HIS A 119 -23.81 -1.16 2.94
N ASP A 120 -22.99 -0.43 2.18
CA ASP A 120 -21.83 -1.02 1.49
C ASP A 120 -20.47 -0.56 2.04
N ILE A 121 -20.45 0.34 3.02
CA ILE A 121 -19.19 0.88 3.59
C ILE A 121 -18.32 -0.23 4.15
N GLY A 122 -18.88 -1.12 4.97
CA GLY A 122 -18.11 -2.24 5.55
C GLY A 122 -17.55 -3.18 4.49
N LYS A 123 -18.30 -3.49 3.46
CA LYS A 123 -17.85 -4.30 2.32
C LYS A 123 -16.68 -3.63 1.61
N ASN A 124 -16.76 -2.33 1.37
CA ASN A 124 -15.70 -1.59 0.67
C ASN A 124 -14.42 -1.52 1.52
N ILE A 125 -14.54 -1.38 2.83
CA ILE A 125 -13.40 -1.46 3.76
C ILE A 125 -12.71 -2.83 3.64
N VAL A 126 -13.48 -3.91 3.66
CA VAL A 126 -12.93 -5.26 3.51
C VAL A 126 -12.23 -5.42 2.16
N ALA A 127 -12.82 -4.91 1.09
CA ALA A 127 -12.22 -4.95 -0.25
C ALA A 127 -10.85 -4.25 -0.29
N ILE A 128 -10.75 -3.06 0.29
CA ILE A 128 -9.50 -2.29 0.35
C ILE A 128 -8.44 -3.08 1.14
N MET A 129 -8.80 -3.63 2.28
CA MET A 129 -7.88 -4.39 3.11
C MET A 129 -7.38 -5.66 2.43
N LEU A 130 -8.27 -6.39 1.75
CA LEU A 130 -7.88 -7.58 0.98
C LEU A 130 -6.96 -7.23 -0.19
N LYS A 131 -7.23 -6.16 -0.90
CA LYS A 131 -6.36 -5.66 -1.98
C LYS A 131 -4.98 -5.31 -1.43
N GLY A 132 -4.92 -4.61 -0.30
CA GLY A 132 -3.67 -4.30 0.39
C GLY A 132 -2.90 -5.53 0.85
N ALA A 133 -3.58 -6.64 1.14
CA ALA A 133 -2.97 -7.91 1.54
C ALA A 133 -2.52 -8.77 0.36
N GLY A 134 -2.81 -8.38 -0.88
CA GLY A 134 -2.34 -9.08 -2.08
C GLY A 134 -3.39 -9.92 -2.82
N PHE A 135 -4.66 -9.76 -2.46
CA PHE A 135 -5.76 -10.42 -3.18
C PHE A 135 -6.25 -9.63 -4.38
#